data_8d7e30c6bbfc2a92080d20befb63a69b
#
_entry.id   8d7e30c6bbfc2a92080d20befb63a69b
#
_cell.length_a   1.000
_cell.length_b   1.000
_cell.length_c   1.000
_cell.angle_alpha   90.00
_cell.angle_beta   90.00
_cell.angle_gamma   90.00
#
_symmetry.space_group_name_H-M   'P 1'
#
loop_
_entity.id
_entity.type
_entity.pdbx_description
1 polymer ?
#
loop_
_entity_poly.entity_id
_entity_poly.type
_entity_poly.pdbx_seq_one_letter_code
_entity_poly.pdbx_strand_id
1 'polypeptide(L)'
;EAGVEPEVFIDNDTYPVGIVQREDVPKDILLHTLDTKNTVVRNIEQMQAAYDKMQSVTRGHVNALTRKRRAMAAYNWCPLQNGEFTPVLVTTGEAVNGRRRLTFDDLDLLEAKFKAMEVDMTQLCLVLTTEHEADLKSENRKLYKEYMRDGKIGNFKVFSYPHLPLFDTTTGKKQAFGSAKGENSAMASIAWIRTEVMRATGTVDVFHREKDPEARGDILGYQQ
;
A
#
# COMPACT_ATOMS: atom_id res chain seq x y z
N GLU A 1 3.01 13.85 -11.84
CA GLU A 1 3.43 15.08 -12.54
C GLU A 1 4.45 15.81 -11.67
N ALA A 2 5.67 15.96 -12.18
CA ALA A 2 6.69 16.77 -11.55
C ALA A 2 6.84 18.06 -12.37
N GLY A 3 5.77 18.86 -12.43
CA GLY A 3 5.81 20.17 -13.06
C GLY A 3 6.25 21.21 -12.03
N VAL A 4 7.11 22.13 -12.42
CA VAL A 4 7.41 23.30 -11.62
C VAL A 4 6.19 24.21 -11.65
N GLU A 5 5.68 24.61 -10.48
CA GLU A 5 4.61 25.59 -10.40
C GLU A 5 5.10 26.93 -10.95
N PRO A 6 4.26 27.67 -11.71
CA PRO A 6 4.65 28.98 -12.21
C PRO A 6 4.83 29.96 -11.05
N GLU A 7 5.86 30.79 -11.16
CA GLU A 7 6.12 31.86 -10.20
C GLU A 7 5.02 32.92 -10.26
N VAL A 8 4.51 33.32 -9.10
CA VAL A 8 3.48 34.34 -8.98
C VAL A 8 4.09 35.64 -8.51
N PHE A 9 3.90 36.68 -9.27
CA PHE A 9 4.34 38.05 -8.92
C PHE A 9 3.18 38.84 -8.33
N ILE A 10 3.41 39.46 -7.17
CA ILE A 10 2.44 40.34 -6.51
C ILE A 10 2.72 41.77 -6.99
N ASP A 11 1.69 42.50 -7.44
CA ASP A 11 1.77 43.91 -7.90
C ASP A 11 2.87 44.15 -8.94
N ASN A 12 2.97 43.22 -9.92
CA ASN A 12 3.99 43.35 -10.98
C ASN A 12 3.73 44.54 -11.90
N ASP A 13 4.66 45.45 -11.93
CA ASP A 13 4.67 46.63 -12.81
C ASP A 13 5.64 46.52 -14.02
N THR A 14 6.35 45.38 -14.11
CA THR A 14 7.37 45.15 -15.14
C THR A 14 6.87 44.18 -16.19
N TYR A 15 6.78 44.63 -17.43
CA TYR A 15 6.33 43.88 -18.60
C TYR A 15 7.35 43.96 -19.74
N PRO A 16 7.54 42.89 -20.55
CA PRO A 16 6.82 41.60 -20.50
C PRO A 16 7.28 40.68 -19.35
N VAL A 17 6.36 39.93 -18.80
CA VAL A 17 6.68 38.84 -17.83
C VAL A 17 7.47 37.75 -18.55
N GLY A 18 8.52 37.23 -17.93
CA GLY A 18 9.37 36.19 -18.51
C GLY A 18 8.55 34.93 -18.86
N ILE A 19 8.85 34.35 -20.01
CA ILE A 19 8.22 33.08 -20.45
C ILE A 19 9.14 31.94 -20.02
N VAL A 20 8.65 31.07 -19.17
CA VAL A 20 9.35 29.83 -18.78
C VAL A 20 8.68 28.64 -19.48
N GLN A 21 9.47 27.87 -20.22
CA GLN A 21 8.99 26.62 -20.81
C GLN A 21 9.02 25.52 -19.75
N ARG A 22 7.88 24.83 -19.58
CA ARG A 22 7.84 23.65 -18.71
C ARG A 22 8.59 22.51 -19.39
N GLU A 23 9.57 21.96 -18.71
CA GLU A 23 10.28 20.74 -19.12
C GLU A 23 9.78 19.57 -18.28
N ASP A 24 9.05 18.65 -18.91
CA ASP A 24 8.60 17.42 -18.26
C ASP A 24 9.62 16.31 -18.55
N VAL A 25 10.17 15.72 -17.49
CA VAL A 25 11.10 14.60 -17.62
C VAL A 25 10.31 13.29 -17.61
N PRO A 26 10.30 12.53 -18.71
CA PRO A 26 9.64 11.24 -18.73
C PRO A 26 10.32 10.28 -17.76
N LYS A 27 9.51 9.56 -16.95
CA LYS A 27 10.00 8.54 -16.04
C LYS A 27 9.39 7.20 -16.40
N ASP A 28 10.25 6.24 -16.72
CA ASP A 28 9.83 4.87 -17.01
C ASP A 28 9.43 4.14 -15.73
N ILE A 29 8.27 3.50 -15.76
CA ILE A 29 7.80 2.65 -14.69
C ILE A 29 7.90 1.20 -15.16
N LEU A 30 8.77 0.43 -14.51
CA LEU A 30 8.91 -0.98 -14.77
C LEU A 30 7.75 -1.77 -14.16
N LEU A 31 7.07 -2.55 -15.00
CA LEU A 31 6.04 -3.48 -14.55
C LEU A 31 6.69 -4.80 -14.14
N HIS A 32 6.25 -5.32 -13.00
CA HIS A 32 6.65 -6.65 -12.53
C HIS A 32 5.66 -7.69 -13.01
N THR A 33 6.16 -8.79 -13.54
CA THR A 33 5.35 -9.96 -13.89
C THR A 33 5.13 -10.83 -12.66
N LEU A 34 3.89 -11.19 -12.41
CA LEU A 34 3.48 -12.05 -11.31
C LEU A 34 2.91 -13.35 -11.86
N ASP A 35 3.61 -14.46 -11.63
CA ASP A 35 3.19 -15.80 -12.06
C ASP A 35 2.68 -16.62 -10.87
N THR A 36 1.62 -17.37 -11.11
CA THR A 36 1.18 -18.40 -10.15
C THR A 36 1.75 -19.76 -10.55
N LYS A 37 2.01 -20.63 -9.56
CA LYS A 37 2.31 -22.03 -9.87
C LYS A 37 1.11 -22.69 -10.53
N ASN A 38 1.36 -23.49 -11.56
CA ASN A 38 0.32 -24.26 -12.20
C ASN A 38 -0.34 -25.24 -11.24
N THR A 39 -1.65 -25.30 -11.27
CA THR A 39 -2.44 -26.21 -10.42
C THR A 39 -3.20 -27.20 -11.30
N VAL A 40 -3.11 -28.47 -10.95
CA VAL A 40 -3.81 -29.56 -11.63
C VAL A 40 -5.15 -29.81 -10.94
N VAL A 41 -6.21 -29.91 -11.75
CA VAL A 41 -7.53 -30.37 -11.32
C VAL A 41 -7.80 -31.72 -11.99
N ARG A 42 -7.66 -32.81 -11.25
CA ARG A 42 -7.86 -34.17 -11.78
C ARG A 42 -9.34 -34.46 -11.99
N ASN A 43 -9.68 -35.15 -13.07
CA ASN A 43 -11.06 -35.49 -13.40
C ASN A 43 -11.76 -36.30 -12.32
N ILE A 44 -11.06 -37.27 -11.69
CA ILE A 44 -11.59 -38.08 -10.61
C ILE A 44 -11.96 -37.22 -9.38
N GLU A 45 -11.09 -36.28 -9.02
CA GLU A 45 -11.31 -35.38 -7.90
C GLU A 45 -12.46 -34.41 -8.15
N GLN A 46 -12.66 -33.98 -9.39
CA GLN A 46 -13.78 -33.12 -9.76
C GLN A 46 -15.11 -33.88 -9.71
N MET A 47 -15.15 -35.16 -10.12
CA MET A 47 -16.33 -35.99 -10.04
C MET A 47 -16.71 -36.33 -8.58
N GLN A 48 -15.75 -36.43 -7.67
CA GLN A 48 -15.95 -36.76 -6.27
C GLN A 48 -16.22 -35.52 -5.39
N ALA A 49 -15.91 -34.33 -5.87
CA ALA A 49 -16.09 -33.10 -5.12
C ALA A 49 -17.58 -32.69 -5.08
N ALA A 50 -18.05 -32.32 -3.88
CA ALA A 50 -19.38 -31.76 -3.71
C ALA A 50 -19.53 -30.30 -4.17
N TYR A 51 -18.48 -29.74 -4.77
CA TYR A 51 -18.41 -28.35 -5.23
C TYR A 51 -17.60 -28.25 -6.54
N ASP A 52 -17.77 -27.16 -7.26
CA ASP A 52 -16.97 -26.88 -8.46
C ASP A 52 -15.50 -26.59 -8.08
N LYS A 53 -14.66 -27.61 -8.21
CA LYS A 53 -13.24 -27.55 -7.88
C LYS A 53 -12.49 -26.61 -8.80
N MET A 54 -12.86 -26.54 -10.09
CA MET A 54 -12.26 -25.66 -11.07
C MET A 54 -12.47 -24.19 -10.67
N GLN A 55 -13.69 -23.81 -10.29
CA GLN A 55 -14.01 -22.47 -9.84
C GLN A 55 -13.25 -22.13 -8.53
N SER A 56 -13.10 -23.08 -7.62
CA SER A 56 -12.35 -22.89 -6.38
C SER A 56 -10.87 -22.64 -6.66
N VAL A 57 -10.24 -23.40 -7.55
CA VAL A 57 -8.83 -23.22 -7.94
C VAL A 57 -8.63 -21.88 -8.64
N THR A 58 -9.49 -21.52 -9.58
CA THR A 58 -9.48 -20.20 -10.24
C THR A 58 -9.53 -19.05 -9.23
N ARG A 59 -10.46 -19.13 -8.28
CA ARG A 59 -10.56 -18.15 -7.18
C ARG A 59 -9.29 -18.09 -6.34
N GLY A 60 -8.66 -19.23 -6.09
CA GLY A 60 -7.39 -19.35 -5.37
C GLY A 60 -6.26 -18.57 -6.05
N HIS A 61 -6.09 -18.74 -7.36
CA HIS A 61 -5.08 -18.01 -8.16
C HIS A 61 -5.32 -16.50 -8.16
N VAL A 62 -6.56 -16.07 -8.45
CA VAL A 62 -6.93 -14.64 -8.45
C VAL A 62 -6.69 -14.00 -7.08
N ASN A 63 -7.04 -14.69 -6.00
CA ASN A 63 -6.81 -14.21 -4.64
C ASN A 63 -5.30 -14.11 -4.32
N ALA A 64 -4.49 -15.06 -4.77
CA ALA A 64 -3.05 -15.06 -4.55
C ALA A 64 -2.38 -13.88 -5.27
N LEU A 65 -2.69 -13.66 -6.55
CA LEU A 65 -2.21 -12.51 -7.32
C LEU A 65 -2.65 -11.20 -6.68
N THR A 66 -3.92 -11.09 -6.30
CA THR A 66 -4.46 -9.87 -5.67
C THR A 66 -3.75 -9.55 -4.35
N ARG A 67 -3.50 -10.56 -3.50
CA ARG A 67 -2.75 -10.36 -2.25
C ARG A 67 -1.32 -9.89 -2.50
N LYS A 68 -0.61 -10.51 -3.44
CA LYS A 68 0.77 -10.15 -3.78
C LYS A 68 0.84 -8.73 -4.32
N ARG A 69 -0.05 -8.38 -5.26
CA ARG A 69 -0.15 -7.05 -5.84
C ARG A 69 -0.42 -5.97 -4.80
N ARG A 70 -1.35 -6.21 -3.86
CA ARG A 70 -1.64 -5.26 -2.77
C ARG A 70 -0.43 -5.06 -1.86
N ALA A 71 0.28 -6.13 -1.51
CA ALA A 71 1.49 -6.04 -0.70
C ALA A 71 2.61 -5.26 -1.41
N MET A 72 2.79 -5.48 -2.72
CA MET A 72 3.76 -4.72 -3.53
C MET A 72 3.39 -3.25 -3.64
N ALA A 73 2.11 -2.92 -3.84
CA ALA A 73 1.64 -1.54 -3.88
C ALA A 73 1.91 -0.83 -2.55
N ALA A 74 1.55 -1.44 -1.42
CA ALA A 74 1.81 -0.90 -0.09
C ALA A 74 3.31 -0.69 0.16
N TYR A 75 4.15 -1.63 -0.29
CA TYR A 75 5.59 -1.50 -0.19
C TYR A 75 6.14 -0.34 -1.04
N ASN A 76 5.72 -0.23 -2.29
CA ASN A 76 6.25 0.77 -3.23
C ASN A 76 5.81 2.19 -2.91
N TRP A 77 4.59 2.39 -2.39
CA TRP A 77 4.10 3.70 -1.97
C TRP A 77 4.74 4.20 -0.67
N CYS A 78 5.39 3.32 0.07
CA CYS A 78 6.07 3.67 1.29
C CYS A 78 7.48 4.20 1.01
N PRO A 79 7.94 5.32 1.63
CA PRO A 79 9.27 5.87 1.41
C PRO A 79 10.36 4.92 1.89
N LEU A 80 11.57 5.06 1.35
CA LEU A 80 12.75 4.27 1.75
C LEU A 80 13.29 4.70 3.11
N GLN A 81 13.24 5.99 3.38
CA GLN A 81 13.74 6.62 4.61
C GLN A 81 13.04 7.97 4.83
N ASN A 82 13.28 8.56 5.99
CA ASN A 82 12.77 9.90 6.29
C ASN A 82 13.34 10.95 5.32
N GLY A 83 12.46 11.79 4.80
CA GLY A 83 12.78 12.89 3.91
C GLY A 83 11.83 14.07 4.14
N GLU A 84 12.12 15.21 3.54
CA GLU A 84 11.33 16.43 3.68
C GLU A 84 9.88 16.23 3.24
N PHE A 85 9.66 15.65 2.06
CA PHE A 85 8.34 15.35 1.50
C PHE A 85 7.84 13.93 1.78
N THR A 86 8.64 13.12 2.47
CA THR A 86 8.33 11.72 2.79
C THR A 86 8.67 11.41 4.24
N PRO A 87 7.97 12.02 5.21
CA PRO A 87 8.30 11.86 6.62
C PRO A 87 8.09 10.44 7.10
N VAL A 88 9.04 9.94 7.89
CA VAL A 88 8.93 8.71 8.66
C VAL A 88 8.88 9.08 10.13
N LEU A 89 7.74 8.83 10.77
CA LEU A 89 7.52 9.12 12.18
C LEU A 89 7.67 7.85 13.01
N VAL A 90 8.30 8.01 14.18
CA VAL A 90 8.36 6.96 15.18
C VAL A 90 7.23 7.18 16.18
N THR A 91 6.46 6.13 16.45
CA THR A 91 5.36 6.15 17.42
C THR A 91 5.88 6.46 18.82
N THR A 92 5.13 7.28 19.59
CA THR A 92 5.58 7.81 20.88
C THR A 92 4.97 7.11 22.10
N GLY A 93 3.95 6.27 21.93
CA GLY A 93 3.26 5.59 23.01
C GLY A 93 4.14 4.62 23.81
N GLU A 94 3.55 3.94 24.78
CA GLU A 94 4.23 2.96 25.63
C GLU A 94 4.93 1.87 24.84
N ALA A 95 6.08 1.43 25.32
CA ALA A 95 6.80 0.30 24.73
C ALA A 95 6.11 -1.04 25.08
N VAL A 96 5.70 -1.81 24.06
CA VAL A 96 5.08 -3.12 24.22
C VAL A 96 5.68 -4.08 23.20
N ASN A 97 6.16 -5.23 23.65
CA ASN A 97 6.72 -6.30 22.80
C ASN A 97 7.78 -5.80 21.79
N GLY A 98 8.68 -4.93 22.23
CA GLY A 98 9.80 -4.42 21.42
C GLY A 98 9.41 -3.32 20.42
N ARG A 99 8.18 -2.80 20.46
CA ARG A 99 7.71 -1.65 19.66
C ARG A 99 7.04 -0.61 20.56
N ARG A 100 6.90 0.62 20.09
CA ARG A 100 6.06 1.63 20.73
C ARG A 100 4.66 1.62 20.14
N ARG A 101 3.65 1.85 20.98
CA ARG A 101 2.25 1.95 20.56
C ARG A 101 2.02 3.20 19.72
N LEU A 102 1.13 3.10 18.76
CA LEU A 102 0.59 4.25 18.04
C LEU A 102 -0.45 4.95 18.91
N THR A 103 -0.38 6.28 18.98
CA THR A 103 -1.32 7.13 19.71
C THR A 103 -2.09 8.04 18.75
N PHE A 104 -3.20 8.63 19.21
CA PHE A 104 -3.91 9.67 18.43
C PHE A 104 -3.05 10.91 18.24
N ASP A 105 -2.22 11.27 19.23
CA ASP A 105 -1.27 12.39 19.14
C ASP A 105 -0.25 12.19 18.00
N ASP A 106 0.20 10.95 17.77
CA ASP A 106 1.08 10.62 16.63
C ASP A 106 0.38 10.85 15.29
N LEU A 107 -0.92 10.58 15.20
CA LEU A 107 -1.70 10.84 13.99
C LEU A 107 -1.93 12.34 13.78
N ASP A 108 -2.15 13.10 14.82
CA ASP A 108 -2.26 14.57 14.77
C ASP A 108 -0.93 15.20 14.33
N LEU A 109 0.20 14.67 14.81
CA LEU A 109 1.52 15.09 14.36
C LEU A 109 1.75 14.77 12.88
N LEU A 110 1.32 13.59 12.42
CA LEU A 110 1.40 13.21 11.01
C LEU A 110 0.53 14.15 10.16
N GLU A 111 -0.69 14.46 10.60
CA GLU A 111 -1.59 15.38 9.92
C GLU A 111 -0.99 16.79 9.83
N ALA A 112 -0.36 17.28 10.91
CA ALA A 112 0.30 18.56 10.92
C ALA A 112 1.46 18.64 9.90
N LYS A 113 2.19 17.52 9.69
CA LYS A 113 3.23 17.47 8.67
C LYS A 113 2.66 17.58 7.24
N PHE A 114 1.53 16.91 6.96
CA PHE A 114 0.85 17.07 5.66
C PHE A 114 0.34 18.49 5.46
N LYS A 115 -0.21 19.13 6.50
CA LYS A 115 -0.63 20.54 6.44
C LYS A 115 0.54 21.48 6.15
N ALA A 116 1.71 21.21 6.73
CA ALA A 116 2.91 22.01 6.48
C ALA A 116 3.45 21.88 5.05
N MET A 117 3.08 20.82 4.32
CA MET A 117 3.40 20.61 2.90
C MET A 117 2.37 21.26 1.97
N GLU A 118 1.36 21.98 2.49
CA GLU A 118 0.29 22.67 1.74
C GLU A 118 -0.49 21.76 0.78
N VAL A 119 -0.67 20.47 1.14
CA VAL A 119 -1.35 19.48 0.30
C VAL A 119 -2.86 19.46 0.52
N ASP A 120 -3.61 18.90 -0.45
CA ASP A 120 -5.06 18.72 -0.33
C ASP A 120 -5.41 17.67 0.75
N MET A 121 -5.82 18.16 1.91
CA MET A 121 -6.16 17.36 3.06
C MET A 121 -7.38 16.44 2.84
N THR A 122 -8.21 16.70 1.82
CA THR A 122 -9.39 15.89 1.51
C THR A 122 -9.05 14.55 0.85
N GLN A 123 -7.85 14.43 0.30
CA GLN A 123 -7.34 13.27 -0.44
C GLN A 123 -6.44 12.37 0.39
N LEU A 124 -6.33 12.62 1.70
CA LEU A 124 -5.48 11.83 2.58
C LEU A 124 -6.04 10.43 2.82
N CYS A 125 -5.20 9.44 2.64
CA CYS A 125 -5.47 8.04 2.95
C CYS A 125 -4.46 7.53 3.98
N LEU A 126 -4.93 6.72 4.93
CA LEU A 126 -4.12 6.06 5.94
C LEU A 126 -4.43 4.56 5.95
N VAL A 127 -3.41 3.73 5.89
CA VAL A 127 -3.54 2.28 6.09
C VAL A 127 -2.84 1.91 7.38
N LEU A 128 -3.61 1.43 8.33
CA LEU A 128 -3.13 0.97 9.62
C LEU A 128 -2.71 -0.49 9.56
N THR A 129 -1.65 -0.81 10.31
CA THR A 129 -1.34 -2.19 10.65
C THR A 129 -2.39 -2.70 11.65
N THR A 130 -2.56 -4.01 11.74
CA THR A 130 -3.46 -4.63 12.75
C THR A 130 -3.02 -4.30 14.18
N GLU A 131 -1.70 -4.16 14.41
CA GLU A 131 -1.13 -3.79 15.70
C GLU A 131 -1.46 -2.34 16.06
N HIS A 132 -1.26 -1.38 15.13
CA HIS A 132 -1.57 0.03 15.34
C HIS A 132 -3.08 0.27 15.50
N GLU A 133 -3.90 -0.47 14.77
CA GLU A 133 -5.36 -0.41 14.95
C GLU A 133 -5.77 -0.88 16.36
N ALA A 134 -5.14 -1.94 16.87
CA ALA A 134 -5.37 -2.42 18.23
C ALA A 134 -4.90 -1.41 19.30
N ASP A 135 -3.80 -0.70 19.03
CA ASP A 135 -3.27 0.34 19.94
C ASP A 135 -4.26 1.49 20.09
N LEU A 136 -4.78 2.05 19.00
CA LEU A 136 -5.78 3.12 19.02
C LEU A 136 -7.08 2.69 19.72
N LYS A 137 -7.52 1.43 19.50
CA LYS A 137 -8.66 0.85 20.22
C LYS A 137 -8.40 0.71 21.71
N SER A 138 -7.16 0.43 22.09
CA SER A 138 -6.74 0.27 23.49
C SER A 138 -6.64 1.62 24.20
N GLU A 139 -6.16 2.66 23.51
CA GLU A 139 -6.01 4.01 24.03
C GLU A 139 -7.38 4.64 24.35
N ASN A 140 -8.27 4.70 23.36
CA ASN A 140 -9.62 5.22 23.57
C ASN A 140 -10.64 4.54 22.65
N ARG A 141 -11.27 3.46 23.14
CA ARG A 141 -12.25 2.67 22.38
C ARG A 141 -13.48 3.48 21.94
N LYS A 142 -13.91 4.45 22.75
CA LYS A 142 -15.07 5.28 22.45
C LYS A 142 -14.77 6.23 21.30
N LEU A 143 -13.66 6.95 21.39
CA LEU A 143 -13.18 7.87 20.36
C LEU A 143 -12.89 7.14 19.04
N TYR A 144 -12.22 5.98 19.11
CA TYR A 144 -11.96 5.15 17.93
C TYR A 144 -13.26 4.73 17.22
N LYS A 145 -14.29 4.30 17.96
CA LYS A 145 -15.60 3.93 17.38
C LYS A 145 -16.31 5.12 16.74
N GLU A 146 -16.19 6.31 17.33
CA GLU A 146 -16.77 7.53 16.80
C GLU A 146 -16.15 7.90 15.46
N TYR A 147 -14.82 7.93 15.38
CA TYR A 147 -14.08 8.17 14.14
C TYR A 147 -14.36 7.12 13.06
N MET A 148 -14.35 5.83 13.42
CA MET A 148 -14.57 4.75 12.46
C MET A 148 -16.01 4.65 11.97
N ARG A 149 -16.98 5.29 12.63
CA ARG A 149 -18.36 5.40 12.11
C ARG A 149 -18.38 6.12 10.75
N ASP A 150 -17.52 7.12 10.59
CA ASP A 150 -17.40 7.89 9.35
C ASP A 150 -16.24 7.38 8.46
N GLY A 151 -15.53 6.36 8.90
CA GLY A 151 -14.38 5.77 8.19
C GLY A 151 -13.16 6.68 8.11
N LYS A 152 -13.09 7.68 9.01
CA LYS A 152 -12.03 8.68 9.04
C LYS A 152 -11.49 8.88 10.44
N ILE A 153 -10.20 9.20 10.54
CA ILE A 153 -9.56 9.74 11.75
C ILE A 153 -8.95 11.08 11.35
N GLY A 154 -9.43 12.17 11.92
CA GLY A 154 -9.08 13.51 11.44
C GLY A 154 -9.44 13.65 9.94
N ASN A 155 -8.48 14.07 9.14
CA ASN A 155 -8.64 14.17 7.68
C ASN A 155 -8.28 12.87 6.93
N PHE A 156 -7.75 11.84 7.62
CA PHE A 156 -7.37 10.58 7.00
C PHE A 156 -8.56 9.67 6.77
N LYS A 157 -8.74 9.21 5.53
CA LYS A 157 -9.59 8.06 5.22
C LYS A 157 -8.85 6.78 5.62
N VAL A 158 -9.39 6.03 6.58
CA VAL A 158 -8.68 4.92 7.23
C VAL A 158 -9.05 3.57 6.62
N PHE A 159 -8.02 2.78 6.37
CA PHE A 159 -8.11 1.37 5.98
C PHE A 159 -7.22 0.53 6.88
N SER A 160 -7.47 -0.77 6.96
CA SER A 160 -6.62 -1.72 7.69
C SER A 160 -6.06 -2.77 6.73
N TYR A 161 -4.75 -3.07 6.85
CA TYR A 161 -4.09 -4.08 6.02
C TYR A 161 -2.95 -4.77 6.78
N PRO A 162 -2.90 -6.12 6.81
CA PRO A 162 -1.95 -6.86 7.63
C PRO A 162 -0.53 -6.98 7.04
N HIS A 163 -0.33 -6.74 5.74
CA HIS A 163 0.95 -6.95 5.06
C HIS A 163 1.58 -5.62 4.62
N LEU A 164 1.94 -4.81 5.58
CA LEU A 164 2.61 -3.53 5.37
C LEU A 164 4.15 -3.69 5.44
N PRO A 165 4.92 -2.72 4.90
CA PRO A 165 6.38 -2.81 4.89
C PRO A 165 6.97 -2.79 6.29
N LEU A 166 8.11 -3.46 6.43
CA LEU A 166 8.94 -3.46 7.63
C LEU A 166 9.97 -2.34 7.56
N PHE A 167 10.17 -1.68 8.69
CA PHE A 167 11.23 -0.70 8.90
C PHE A 167 12.18 -1.20 9.98
N ASP A 168 13.44 -0.89 9.82
CA ASP A 168 14.45 -1.07 10.85
C ASP A 168 14.28 0.04 11.89
N THR A 169 14.05 -0.34 13.14
CA THR A 169 13.80 0.60 14.25
C THR A 169 15.03 1.39 14.67
N THR A 170 16.24 0.91 14.32
CA THR A 170 17.52 1.55 14.63
C THR A 170 17.88 2.60 13.58
N THR A 171 17.71 2.26 12.30
CA THR A 171 18.12 3.13 11.20
C THR A 171 16.98 3.96 10.61
N GLY A 172 15.73 3.63 10.91
CA GLY A 172 14.54 4.26 10.33
C GLY A 172 14.37 4.00 8.82
N LYS A 173 15.08 3.00 8.28
CA LYS A 173 15.02 2.66 6.84
C LYS A 173 14.07 1.50 6.58
N LYS A 174 13.41 1.57 5.41
CA LYS A 174 12.57 0.48 4.93
C LYS A 174 13.42 -0.75 4.59
N GLN A 175 13.01 -1.91 5.07
CA GLN A 175 13.64 -3.19 4.75
C GLN A 175 13.22 -3.67 3.36
N ALA A 176 13.95 -4.64 2.78
CA ALA A 176 13.64 -5.21 1.47
C ALA A 176 12.25 -5.90 1.48
N PHE A 177 11.61 -5.94 0.31
CA PHE A 177 10.29 -6.60 0.16
C PHE A 177 10.39 -8.10 0.48
N GLY A 178 9.53 -8.56 1.38
CA GLY A 178 9.51 -9.96 1.80
C GLY A 178 10.51 -10.34 2.89
N SER A 179 11.21 -9.36 3.49
CA SER A 179 12.05 -9.62 4.66
C SER A 179 11.24 -10.21 5.82
N ALA A 180 11.86 -11.16 6.53
CA ALA A 180 11.29 -11.66 7.78
C ALA A 180 11.40 -10.60 8.90
N LYS A 181 10.40 -10.56 9.80
CA LYS A 181 10.44 -9.69 10.97
C LYS A 181 11.58 -10.12 11.91
N GLY A 182 12.58 -9.28 12.09
CA GLY A 182 13.69 -9.43 13.05
C GLY A 182 13.42 -8.71 14.36
N GLU A 183 14.37 -8.77 15.30
CA GLU A 183 14.25 -8.09 16.61
C GLU A 183 14.15 -6.57 16.47
N ASN A 184 14.88 -5.96 15.53
CA ASN A 184 14.87 -4.52 15.25
C ASN A 184 13.95 -4.17 14.07
N SER A 185 12.88 -4.92 13.85
CA SER A 185 11.94 -4.68 12.76
C SER A 185 10.57 -4.34 13.28
N ALA A 186 10.02 -3.22 12.83
CA ALA A 186 8.65 -2.83 13.10
C ALA A 186 7.86 -2.68 11.79
N MET A 187 6.61 -3.13 11.80
CA MET A 187 5.71 -2.91 10.67
C MET A 187 5.16 -1.49 10.75
N ALA A 188 5.26 -0.73 9.65
CA ALA A 188 4.82 0.66 9.60
C ALA A 188 3.45 0.79 8.97
N SER A 189 2.57 1.59 9.57
CA SER A 189 1.39 2.13 8.90
C SER A 189 1.82 3.17 7.87
N ILE A 190 1.08 3.31 6.80
CA ILE A 190 1.41 4.22 5.70
C ILE A 190 0.29 5.22 5.46
N ALA A 191 0.66 6.47 5.18
CA ALA A 191 -0.26 7.50 4.74
C ALA A 191 0.20 8.09 3.40
N TRP A 192 -0.74 8.48 2.57
CA TRP A 192 -0.44 9.10 1.28
C TRP A 192 -1.59 10.00 0.83
N ILE A 193 -1.29 10.85 -0.13
CA ILE A 193 -2.26 11.65 -0.86
C ILE A 193 -2.67 10.87 -2.09
N ARG A 194 -3.96 10.73 -2.32
CA ARG A 194 -4.49 9.91 -3.41
C ARG A 194 -4.06 10.38 -4.79
N THR A 195 -3.89 11.68 -4.98
CA THR A 195 -3.48 12.29 -6.24
C THR A 195 -1.99 12.15 -6.54
N GLU A 196 -1.16 11.93 -5.50
CA GLU A 196 0.30 11.85 -5.63
C GLU A 196 0.82 10.42 -5.83
N VAL A 197 -0.07 9.43 -5.81
CA VAL A 197 0.32 8.04 -6.04
C VAL A 197 -0.21 7.53 -7.37
N MET A 198 0.66 6.90 -8.15
CA MET A 198 0.33 6.29 -9.43
C MET A 198 0.36 4.77 -9.32
N ARG A 199 -0.51 4.13 -10.07
CA ARG A 199 -0.53 2.68 -10.20
C ARG A 199 -0.70 2.29 -11.66
N ALA A 200 0.24 1.50 -12.16
CA ALA A 200 0.12 0.82 -13.45
C ALA A 200 -0.15 -0.68 -13.23
N THR A 201 -1.08 -1.26 -13.95
CA THR A 201 -1.39 -2.69 -13.91
C THR A 201 -1.52 -3.22 -15.33
N GLY A 202 -0.85 -4.34 -15.60
CA GLY A 202 -1.01 -5.09 -16.84
C GLY A 202 -2.31 -5.90 -16.88
N THR A 203 -2.52 -6.59 -17.98
CA THR A 203 -3.58 -7.57 -18.17
C THR A 203 -3.32 -8.83 -17.35
N VAL A 204 -4.36 -9.60 -17.11
CA VAL A 204 -4.25 -10.95 -16.51
C VAL A 204 -4.44 -11.97 -17.62
N ASP A 205 -3.41 -12.78 -17.84
CA ASP A 205 -3.44 -13.88 -18.78
C ASP A 205 -3.70 -15.20 -18.06
N VAL A 206 -4.52 -16.03 -18.68
CA VAL A 206 -4.90 -17.34 -18.16
C VAL A 206 -4.31 -18.42 -19.05
N PHE A 207 -3.50 -19.28 -18.49
CA PHE A 207 -2.93 -20.43 -19.17
C PHE A 207 -3.70 -21.68 -18.76
N HIS A 208 -4.39 -22.28 -19.70
CA HIS A 208 -5.21 -23.46 -19.47
C HIS A 208 -4.86 -24.55 -20.46
N ARG A 209 -4.57 -25.75 -19.96
CA ARG A 209 -4.41 -26.96 -20.77
C ARG A 209 -5.43 -27.99 -20.30
N GLU A 210 -6.41 -28.24 -21.15
CA GLU A 210 -7.48 -29.20 -20.89
C GLU A 210 -7.03 -30.65 -21.11
N LYS A 211 -7.56 -31.56 -20.30
CA LYS A 211 -7.43 -33.00 -20.44
C LYS A 211 -5.99 -33.47 -20.67
N ASP A 212 -5.08 -32.90 -19.93
CA ASP A 212 -3.67 -33.30 -19.98
C ASP A 212 -3.50 -34.78 -19.71
N PRO A 213 -2.89 -35.56 -20.65
CA PRO A 213 -2.80 -37.01 -20.52
C PRO A 213 -1.84 -37.47 -19.42
N GLU A 214 -0.82 -36.66 -19.09
CA GLU A 214 0.13 -36.96 -18.02
C GLU A 214 -0.48 -36.67 -16.65
N ALA A 215 -1.16 -35.53 -16.49
CA ALA A 215 -1.79 -35.12 -15.24
C ALA A 215 -3.17 -35.78 -15.03
N ARG A 216 -3.78 -36.37 -16.06
CA ARG A 216 -5.16 -36.91 -16.05
C ARG A 216 -6.18 -35.89 -15.55
N GLY A 217 -6.07 -34.66 -16.00
CA GLY A 217 -6.89 -33.52 -15.59
C GLY A 217 -6.55 -32.23 -16.32
N ASP A 218 -7.11 -31.14 -15.85
CA ASP A 218 -6.90 -29.82 -16.40
C ASP A 218 -5.80 -29.09 -15.62
N ILE A 219 -4.93 -28.36 -16.32
CA ILE A 219 -3.85 -27.57 -15.73
C ILE A 219 -4.15 -26.10 -15.91
N LEU A 220 -4.10 -25.33 -14.84
CA LEU A 220 -4.35 -23.89 -14.80
C LEU A 220 -3.16 -23.13 -14.22
N GLY A 221 -2.82 -22.01 -14.89
CA GLY A 221 -1.86 -21.04 -14.43
C GLY A 221 -2.33 -19.62 -14.76
N TYR A 222 -1.89 -18.64 -14.00
CA TYR A 222 -2.24 -17.24 -14.18
C TYR A 222 -0.98 -16.39 -14.13
N GLN A 223 -0.92 -15.39 -15.02
CA GLN A 223 0.12 -14.38 -15.10
C GLN A 223 -0.51 -12.98 -15.12
N GLN A 224 0.12 -12.03 -14.47
CA GLN A 224 -0.26 -10.62 -14.51
C GLN A 224 0.96 -9.71 -14.55
#